data_f872b2cb3f34dec3ac7e14cec245321a
#
_entry.id   f872b2cb3f34dec3ac7e14cec245321a
#
_cell.length_a   1.000
_cell.length_b   1.000
_cell.length_c   1.000
_cell.angle_alpha   90.00
_cell.angle_beta   90.00
_cell.angle_gamma   90.00
#
_symmetry.space_group_name_H-M   'P 1'
#
loop_
_entity.id
_entity.type
_entity.pdbx_description
1 polymer ?
#
loop_
_entity_poly.entity_id
_entity_poly.type
_entity_poly.pdbx_seq_one_letter_code
_entity_poly.pdbx_strand_id
1 'polypeptide(L)'
;MTIALIGSPTRTNVQIVYSWRSLGLDARVLWAAEAVEALDEGDTAILRLDVLPTLDGIEPGLELAPALKERGVRVLNRPDALLATHDKLLTAERLEDADIPHPWTRHAEPGAALPAVPFPCVLKPRFGSWGQDVLLCNTSADLARVLALIDDREWWRRHGAILQELVSPVQYDLRVVVAGNRAVAGARRIAATGEWRTNVTLGGTVVKAELPPGAEELAARAMRAVGVDFAGVDLLPTDQGWVVLELNGAVDFDTRYALPGIDPYPAILAALGISVPDKREVIEPGKLVLTNKREVVMTKTAQGKPARAGDEVVITGHSVGDSPRTAVILEVLGDPGHERFRVRWEDGHESIFFPGEDAVVRRPTRVRAKSPSA
;
A
#
# COMPACT_ATOMS: atom_id res chain seq x y z
N MET A 1 20.28 16.91 -5.62
CA MET A 1 18.98 16.39 -6.09
C MET A 1 18.50 15.34 -5.11
N THR A 2 17.41 15.63 -4.44
CA THR A 2 16.71 14.70 -3.53
C THR A 2 15.60 13.98 -4.30
N ILE A 3 15.37 12.71 -4.00
CA ILE A 3 14.22 11.95 -4.51
C ILE A 3 13.37 11.59 -3.31
N ALA A 4 12.14 12.10 -3.26
CA ALA A 4 11.22 11.83 -2.15
C ALA A 4 10.03 10.98 -2.61
N LEU A 5 9.73 9.92 -1.85
CA LEU A 5 8.43 9.27 -1.88
C LEU A 5 7.51 10.00 -0.89
N ILE A 6 6.41 10.54 -1.39
CA ILE A 6 5.47 11.31 -0.56
C ILE A 6 4.31 10.40 -0.16
N GLY A 7 4.16 10.16 1.12
CA GLY A 7 3.15 9.28 1.70
C GLY A 7 3.63 8.62 3.00
N SER A 8 2.84 7.71 3.52
CA SER A 8 3.18 6.95 4.73
C SER A 8 4.48 6.16 4.58
N PRO A 9 5.30 6.03 5.65
CA PRO A 9 6.52 5.23 5.65
C PRO A 9 6.20 3.72 5.71
N THR A 10 5.47 3.23 4.70
CA THR A 10 5.18 1.80 4.56
C THR A 10 6.47 1.00 4.38
N ARG A 11 6.42 -0.31 4.65
CA ARG A 11 7.56 -1.22 4.40
C ARG A 11 8.10 -1.06 2.98
N THR A 12 7.21 -0.97 1.99
CA THR A 12 7.59 -0.82 0.58
C THR A 12 8.30 0.51 0.33
N ASN A 13 7.76 1.63 0.82
CA ASN A 13 8.37 2.95 0.66
C ASN A 13 9.76 3.02 1.30
N VAL A 14 9.90 2.48 2.52
CA VAL A 14 11.19 2.42 3.22
C VAL A 14 12.20 1.55 2.46
N GLN A 15 11.77 0.39 1.94
CA GLN A 15 12.63 -0.51 1.18
C GLN A 15 13.11 0.12 -0.13
N ILE A 16 12.24 0.82 -0.85
CA ILE A 16 12.59 1.56 -2.08
C ILE A 16 13.67 2.60 -1.75
N VAL A 17 13.43 3.46 -0.77
CA VAL A 17 14.36 4.52 -0.35
C VAL A 17 15.70 3.93 0.11
N TYR A 18 15.68 2.86 0.91
CA TYR A 18 16.89 2.18 1.34
C TYR A 18 17.73 1.68 0.15
N SER A 19 17.09 1.03 -0.81
CA SER A 19 17.77 0.57 -2.03
C SER A 19 18.36 1.74 -2.83
N TRP A 20 17.62 2.83 -3.00
CA TRP A 20 18.11 4.01 -3.74
C TRP A 20 19.27 4.71 -3.04
N ARG A 21 19.26 4.76 -1.70
CA ARG A 21 20.41 5.27 -0.91
C ARG A 21 21.66 4.40 -1.10
N SER A 22 21.52 3.09 -1.23
CA SER A 22 22.66 2.18 -1.51
C SER A 22 23.27 2.39 -2.89
N LEU A 23 22.55 3.06 -3.79
CA LEU A 23 23.04 3.51 -5.10
C LEU A 23 23.68 4.90 -5.08
N GLY A 24 23.77 5.54 -3.90
CA GLY A 24 24.37 6.86 -3.75
C GLY A 24 23.40 8.04 -3.92
N LEU A 25 22.10 7.79 -3.97
CA LEU A 25 21.08 8.84 -4.08
C LEU A 25 20.69 9.40 -2.71
N ASP A 26 20.39 10.71 -2.61
CA ASP A 26 19.67 11.26 -1.48
C ASP A 26 18.18 10.96 -1.66
N ALA A 27 17.74 9.83 -1.12
CA ALA A 27 16.36 9.38 -1.20
C ALA A 27 15.69 9.45 0.17
N ARG A 28 14.41 9.85 0.22
CA ARG A 28 13.65 10.05 1.47
C ARG A 28 12.22 9.56 1.33
N VAL A 29 11.61 9.13 2.45
CA VAL A 29 10.15 9.08 2.60
C VAL A 29 9.78 10.34 3.38
N LEU A 30 8.83 11.10 2.88
CA LEU A 30 8.32 12.31 3.52
C LEU A 30 6.80 12.24 3.66
N TRP A 31 6.31 12.67 4.79
CA TRP A 31 4.89 12.99 4.90
C TRP A 31 4.56 14.17 3.98
N ALA A 32 3.34 14.19 3.47
CA ALA A 32 2.90 15.24 2.56
C ALA A 32 3.11 16.65 3.14
N ALA A 33 2.81 16.85 4.44
CA ALA A 33 2.99 18.13 5.12
C ALA A 33 4.46 18.59 5.19
N GLU A 34 5.43 17.68 5.16
CA GLU A 34 6.87 18.02 5.23
C GLU A 34 7.46 18.31 3.84
N ALA A 35 6.82 17.81 2.78
CA ALA A 35 7.40 17.79 1.44
C ALA A 35 7.68 19.20 0.88
N VAL A 36 6.77 20.15 1.11
CA VAL A 36 6.89 21.52 0.57
C VAL A 36 8.08 22.27 1.17
N GLU A 37 8.38 22.04 2.46
CA GLU A 37 9.52 22.66 3.13
C GLU A 37 10.85 21.95 2.86
N ALA A 38 10.79 20.64 2.57
CA ALA A 38 11.96 19.78 2.47
C ALA A 38 12.53 19.65 1.05
N LEU A 39 11.79 20.07 0.02
CA LEU A 39 12.15 19.91 -1.40
C LEU A 39 12.25 21.25 -2.10
N ASP A 40 13.27 21.37 -2.96
CA ASP A 40 13.58 22.57 -3.73
C ASP A 40 13.73 22.27 -5.24
N GLU A 41 14.05 23.31 -6.01
CA GLU A 41 14.26 23.22 -7.46
C GLU A 41 15.23 22.10 -7.83
N GLY A 42 14.85 21.27 -8.80
CA GLY A 42 15.61 20.14 -9.29
C GLY A 42 15.42 18.84 -8.50
N ASP A 43 14.70 18.86 -7.37
CA ASP A 43 14.31 17.64 -6.66
C ASP A 43 13.15 16.91 -7.35
N THR A 44 12.94 15.65 -7.00
CA THR A 44 11.84 14.83 -7.52
C THR A 44 10.97 14.31 -6.39
N ALA A 45 9.67 14.58 -6.45
CA ALA A 45 8.63 14.05 -5.58
C ALA A 45 7.81 12.99 -6.33
N ILE A 46 7.69 11.79 -5.78
CA ILE A 46 6.84 10.72 -6.30
C ILE A 46 5.69 10.54 -5.31
N LEU A 47 4.48 10.94 -5.70
CA LEU A 47 3.31 10.80 -4.84
C LEU A 47 2.91 9.32 -4.74
N ARG A 48 2.81 8.83 -3.51
CA ARG A 48 2.42 7.46 -3.17
C ARG A 48 1.47 7.45 -1.96
N LEU A 49 0.47 8.35 -2.02
CA LEU A 49 -0.60 8.44 -1.02
C LEU A 49 -1.52 7.22 -1.17
N ASP A 50 -1.76 6.49 -0.09
CA ASP A 50 -2.56 5.26 -0.10
C ASP A 50 -4.01 5.51 0.33
N VAL A 51 -4.85 4.50 0.18
CA VAL A 51 -6.22 4.49 0.67
C VAL A 51 -6.23 4.53 2.19
N LEU A 52 -7.12 5.35 2.75
CA LEU A 52 -7.32 5.42 4.20
C LEU A 52 -7.87 4.09 4.75
N PRO A 53 -7.50 3.68 5.97
CA PRO A 53 -8.06 2.49 6.62
C PRO A 53 -9.60 2.51 6.77
N THR A 54 -10.18 3.69 6.76
CA THR A 54 -11.64 3.93 6.80
C THR A 54 -12.35 3.69 5.46
N LEU A 55 -11.59 3.47 4.38
CA LEU A 55 -12.08 3.23 3.01
C LEU A 55 -12.90 4.39 2.42
N ASP A 56 -12.74 5.59 2.96
CA ASP A 56 -13.50 6.78 2.58
C ASP A 56 -12.66 7.86 1.88
N GLY A 57 -11.57 7.44 1.26
CA GLY A 57 -10.66 8.31 0.51
C GLY A 57 -9.23 7.83 0.54
N ILE A 58 -8.31 8.74 0.24
CA ILE A 58 -6.87 8.51 0.27
C ILE A 58 -6.19 9.44 1.29
N GLU A 59 -4.95 9.15 1.63
CA GLU A 59 -4.12 10.02 2.47
C GLU A 59 -4.10 11.46 1.94
N PRO A 60 -4.10 12.49 2.81
CA PRO A 60 -4.03 13.88 2.40
C PRO A 60 -2.67 14.20 1.75
N GLY A 61 -2.65 15.16 0.82
CA GLY A 61 -1.41 15.64 0.22
C GLY A 61 -1.48 15.88 -1.29
N LEU A 62 -2.57 15.52 -1.98
CA LEU A 62 -2.71 15.82 -3.40
C LEU A 62 -2.68 17.33 -3.68
N GLU A 63 -3.22 18.10 -2.76
CA GLU A 63 -3.29 19.57 -2.81
C GLU A 63 -1.92 20.25 -2.74
N LEU A 64 -0.88 19.56 -2.34
CA LEU A 64 0.48 20.10 -2.24
C LEU A 64 1.25 20.10 -3.58
N ALA A 65 0.79 19.31 -4.55
CA ALA A 65 1.49 19.18 -5.83
C ALA A 65 1.66 20.52 -6.61
N PRO A 66 0.70 21.46 -6.62
CA PRO A 66 0.92 22.78 -7.21
C PRO A 66 2.07 23.55 -6.55
N ALA A 67 2.11 23.60 -5.20
CA ALA A 67 3.17 24.30 -4.47
C ALA A 67 4.54 23.68 -4.71
N LEU A 68 4.65 22.35 -4.79
CA LEU A 68 5.91 21.66 -5.16
C LEU A 68 6.36 22.04 -6.58
N LYS A 69 5.42 22.09 -7.53
CA LYS A 69 5.74 22.50 -8.92
C LYS A 69 6.19 23.94 -9.02
N GLU A 70 5.57 24.86 -8.28
CA GLU A 70 5.96 26.28 -8.21
C GLU A 70 7.38 26.45 -7.66
N ARG A 71 7.83 25.54 -6.78
CA ARG A 71 9.20 25.50 -6.28
C ARG A 71 10.19 24.84 -7.25
N GLY A 72 9.76 24.42 -8.43
CA GLY A 72 10.62 23.74 -9.40
C GLY A 72 10.87 22.26 -9.14
N VAL A 73 10.08 21.63 -8.24
CA VAL A 73 10.15 20.19 -7.96
C VAL A 73 9.44 19.41 -9.07
N ARG A 74 10.10 18.37 -9.58
CA ARG A 74 9.47 17.43 -10.52
C ARG A 74 8.51 16.53 -9.74
N VAL A 75 7.20 16.66 -10.01
CA VAL A 75 6.17 15.83 -9.36
C VAL A 75 5.73 14.72 -10.30
N LEU A 76 5.89 13.47 -9.86
CA LEU A 76 5.43 12.24 -10.52
C LEU A 76 4.21 11.66 -9.80
N ASN A 77 3.38 10.92 -10.53
CA ASN A 77 2.03 10.56 -10.16
C ASN A 77 1.20 11.83 -9.94
N ARG A 78 0.82 12.48 -11.04
CA ARG A 78 -0.03 13.68 -10.96
C ARG A 78 -1.24 13.42 -10.06
N PRO A 79 -1.71 14.44 -9.31
CA PRO A 79 -2.80 14.28 -8.33
C PRO A 79 -4.06 13.60 -8.88
N ASP A 80 -4.51 14.02 -10.07
CA ASP A 80 -5.67 13.46 -10.74
C ASP A 80 -5.49 11.99 -11.16
N ALA A 81 -4.28 11.64 -11.60
CA ALA A 81 -3.93 10.29 -11.98
C ALA A 81 -3.77 9.38 -10.75
N LEU A 82 -3.10 9.87 -9.70
CA LEU A 82 -2.97 9.12 -8.45
C LEU A 82 -4.34 8.86 -7.81
N LEU A 83 -5.21 9.87 -7.73
CA LEU A 83 -6.58 9.70 -7.24
C LEU A 83 -7.31 8.61 -8.04
N ALA A 84 -7.21 8.65 -9.36
CA ALA A 84 -7.87 7.67 -10.22
C ALA A 84 -7.35 6.24 -10.02
N THR A 85 -6.10 6.03 -9.55
CA THR A 85 -5.61 4.67 -9.25
C THR A 85 -6.22 4.06 -7.98
N HIS A 86 -6.82 4.87 -7.12
CA HIS A 86 -7.45 4.45 -5.87
C HIS A 86 -8.97 4.50 -5.94
N ASP A 87 -9.52 5.33 -6.81
CA ASP A 87 -10.94 5.44 -7.09
C ASP A 87 -11.33 4.43 -8.18
N LYS A 88 -11.93 3.33 -7.79
CA LYS A 88 -12.29 2.23 -8.69
C LYS A 88 -13.29 2.62 -9.78
N LEU A 89 -14.12 3.64 -9.51
CA LEU A 89 -15.02 4.19 -10.53
C LEU A 89 -14.23 4.95 -11.59
N LEU A 90 -13.38 5.91 -11.19
CA LEU A 90 -12.55 6.67 -12.12
C LEU A 90 -11.57 5.76 -12.90
N THR A 91 -11.03 4.72 -12.24
CA THR A 91 -10.23 3.71 -12.95
C THR A 91 -11.05 3.06 -14.06
N ALA A 92 -12.25 2.54 -13.75
CA ALA A 92 -13.09 1.86 -14.74
C ALA A 92 -13.48 2.78 -15.89
N GLU A 93 -13.90 4.02 -15.61
CA GLU A 93 -14.23 5.04 -16.62
C GLU A 93 -13.05 5.32 -17.56
N ARG A 94 -11.84 5.52 -17.03
CA ARG A 94 -10.65 5.76 -17.85
C ARG A 94 -10.23 4.55 -18.70
N LEU A 95 -10.45 3.33 -18.17
CA LEU A 95 -10.20 2.10 -18.92
C LEU A 95 -11.25 1.92 -20.04
N GLU A 96 -12.53 2.19 -19.77
CA GLU A 96 -13.63 2.14 -20.74
C GLU A 96 -13.38 3.14 -21.88
N ASP A 97 -13.03 4.39 -21.55
CA ASP A 97 -12.72 5.46 -22.53
C ASP A 97 -11.51 5.12 -23.43
N ALA A 98 -10.59 4.29 -22.95
CA ALA A 98 -9.40 3.89 -23.68
C ALA A 98 -9.50 2.50 -24.34
N ASP A 99 -10.67 1.91 -24.40
CA ASP A 99 -10.90 0.54 -24.92
C ASP A 99 -9.95 -0.49 -24.30
N ILE A 100 -9.73 -0.41 -22.99
CA ILE A 100 -8.91 -1.39 -22.27
C ILE A 100 -9.80 -2.45 -21.64
N PRO A 101 -9.53 -3.75 -21.87
CA PRO A 101 -10.31 -4.83 -21.28
C PRO A 101 -10.33 -4.75 -19.76
N HIS A 102 -11.51 -4.62 -19.17
CA HIS A 102 -11.75 -4.59 -17.73
C HIS A 102 -13.12 -5.16 -17.42
N PRO A 103 -13.39 -5.64 -16.20
CA PRO A 103 -14.72 -6.16 -15.84
C PRO A 103 -15.78 -5.07 -15.91
N TRP A 104 -17.00 -5.46 -16.33
CA TRP A 104 -18.15 -4.56 -16.24
C TRP A 104 -18.22 -3.94 -14.84
N THR A 105 -18.30 -2.62 -14.76
CA THR A 105 -18.23 -1.88 -13.51
C THR A 105 -19.24 -0.73 -13.53
N ARG A 106 -20.03 -0.60 -12.47
CA ARG A 106 -20.99 0.52 -12.31
C ARG A 106 -21.02 0.99 -10.86
N HIS A 107 -21.42 2.23 -10.69
CA HIS A 107 -21.58 2.85 -9.40
C HIS A 107 -22.95 2.55 -8.79
N ALA A 108 -22.99 2.23 -7.50
CA ALA A 108 -24.19 2.16 -6.69
C ALA A 108 -24.14 3.27 -5.63
N GLU A 109 -25.17 4.11 -5.59
CA GLU A 109 -25.26 5.23 -4.65
C GLU A 109 -26.34 4.98 -3.60
N PRO A 110 -26.14 5.43 -2.35
CA PRO A 110 -27.17 5.38 -1.32
C PRO A 110 -28.46 6.07 -1.76
N GLY A 111 -29.57 5.39 -1.64
CA GLY A 111 -30.90 5.95 -1.96
C GLY A 111 -31.21 6.07 -3.45
N ALA A 112 -30.27 5.77 -4.36
CA ALA A 112 -30.54 5.73 -5.79
C ALA A 112 -31.03 4.35 -6.28
N ALA A 113 -31.66 4.34 -7.46
CA ALA A 113 -32.00 3.08 -8.11
C ALA A 113 -30.71 2.35 -8.55
N LEU A 114 -30.64 1.06 -8.25
CA LEU A 114 -29.48 0.25 -8.65
C LEU A 114 -29.46 0.09 -10.18
N PRO A 115 -28.26 0.11 -10.79
CA PRO A 115 -28.10 -0.24 -12.18
C PRO A 115 -28.48 -1.70 -12.43
N ALA A 116 -28.78 -2.07 -13.68
CA ALA A 116 -28.90 -3.47 -14.06
C ALA A 116 -27.53 -4.15 -13.87
N VAL A 117 -27.50 -5.24 -13.10
CA VAL A 117 -26.26 -5.90 -12.66
C VAL A 117 -26.24 -7.34 -13.18
N PRO A 118 -25.17 -7.80 -13.85
CA PRO A 118 -24.95 -9.22 -14.11
C PRO A 118 -24.66 -9.95 -12.79
N PHE A 119 -25.13 -11.19 -12.68
CA PHE A 119 -24.80 -12.05 -11.53
C PHE A 119 -24.03 -13.28 -11.99
N PRO A 120 -23.05 -13.76 -11.20
CA PRO A 120 -22.58 -13.21 -9.93
C PRO A 120 -21.82 -11.86 -10.09
N CYS A 121 -21.93 -11.00 -9.09
CA CYS A 121 -21.21 -9.74 -9.04
C CYS A 121 -20.50 -9.55 -7.70
N VAL A 122 -19.57 -8.58 -7.67
CA VAL A 122 -18.83 -8.17 -6.49
C VAL A 122 -19.24 -6.75 -6.12
N LEU A 123 -19.66 -6.55 -4.86
CA LEU A 123 -19.82 -5.23 -4.29
C LEU A 123 -18.56 -4.89 -3.49
N LYS A 124 -17.99 -3.71 -3.70
CA LYS A 124 -16.79 -3.26 -3.01
C LYS A 124 -16.77 -1.75 -2.79
N PRO A 125 -16.06 -1.23 -1.77
CA PRO A 125 -15.87 0.20 -1.59
C PRO A 125 -15.25 0.85 -2.82
N ARG A 126 -15.67 2.06 -3.14
CA ARG A 126 -15.09 2.86 -4.22
C ARG A 126 -13.60 3.12 -3.96
N PHE A 127 -13.24 3.53 -2.73
CA PHE A 127 -11.88 3.58 -2.23
C PHE A 127 -11.66 2.34 -1.35
N GLY A 128 -10.95 1.35 -1.82
CA GLY A 128 -10.78 0.10 -1.09
C GLY A 128 -9.43 -0.53 -1.33
N SER A 129 -8.88 -1.13 -0.28
CA SER A 129 -7.61 -1.84 -0.31
C SER A 129 -7.70 -3.14 0.49
N TRP A 130 -6.73 -4.03 0.33
CA TRP A 130 -6.54 -5.27 1.09
C TRP A 130 -7.71 -6.26 1.11
N GLY A 131 -8.69 -6.12 0.20
CA GLY A 131 -9.87 -6.98 0.15
C GLY A 131 -10.91 -6.71 1.24
N GLN A 132 -10.80 -5.59 1.97
CA GLN A 132 -11.79 -5.18 2.96
C GLN A 132 -13.12 -4.83 2.29
N ASP A 133 -14.22 -5.27 2.90
CA ASP A 133 -15.59 -5.05 2.45
C ASP A 133 -15.82 -5.41 0.97
N VAL A 134 -15.07 -6.39 0.44
CA VAL A 134 -15.26 -6.96 -0.90
C VAL A 134 -16.19 -8.15 -0.77
N LEU A 135 -17.42 -8.01 -1.23
CA LEU A 135 -18.55 -8.90 -0.96
C LEU A 135 -19.08 -9.53 -2.24
N LEU A 136 -19.21 -10.86 -2.27
CA LEU A 136 -19.76 -11.62 -3.40
C LEU A 136 -21.29 -11.66 -3.30
N CYS A 137 -21.95 -11.32 -4.39
CA CYS A 137 -23.39 -11.38 -4.57
C CYS A 137 -23.71 -12.35 -5.73
N ASN A 138 -24.25 -13.53 -5.42
CA ASN A 138 -24.62 -14.51 -6.45
C ASN A 138 -25.98 -14.20 -7.08
N THR A 139 -26.83 -13.47 -6.35
CA THR A 139 -28.20 -13.16 -6.76
C THR A 139 -28.57 -11.72 -6.35
N SER A 140 -29.67 -11.22 -6.89
CA SER A 140 -30.25 -9.93 -6.47
C SER A 140 -30.65 -9.91 -4.99
N ALA A 141 -31.07 -11.05 -4.44
CA ALA A 141 -31.37 -11.18 -3.01
C ALA A 141 -30.11 -11.09 -2.16
N ASP A 142 -28.96 -11.62 -2.63
CA ASP A 142 -27.66 -11.43 -1.96
C ASP A 142 -27.27 -9.94 -1.95
N LEU A 143 -27.39 -9.28 -3.10
CA LEU A 143 -27.08 -7.86 -3.23
C LEU A 143 -27.93 -7.01 -2.27
N ALA A 144 -29.23 -7.27 -2.18
CA ALA A 144 -30.11 -6.57 -1.24
C ALA A 144 -29.68 -6.77 0.23
N ARG A 145 -29.28 -7.99 0.60
CA ARG A 145 -28.77 -8.29 1.95
C ARG A 145 -27.44 -7.59 2.23
N VAL A 146 -26.55 -7.59 1.27
CA VAL A 146 -25.25 -6.91 1.37
C VAL A 146 -25.42 -5.40 1.53
N LEU A 147 -26.30 -4.77 0.74
CA LEU A 147 -26.61 -3.34 0.87
C LEU A 147 -27.17 -2.99 2.26
N ALA A 148 -28.06 -3.83 2.79
CA ALA A 148 -28.55 -3.65 4.15
C ALA A 148 -27.46 -3.82 5.22
N LEU A 149 -26.46 -4.69 4.97
CA LEU A 149 -25.33 -4.91 5.88
C LEU A 149 -24.36 -3.72 5.93
N ILE A 150 -24.18 -3.01 4.83
CA ILE A 150 -23.26 -1.87 4.73
C ILE A 150 -23.91 -0.51 4.92
N ASP A 151 -25.21 -0.46 5.20
CA ASP A 151 -25.96 0.80 5.26
C ASP A 151 -25.45 1.78 6.33
N ASP A 152 -24.83 1.27 7.39
CA ASP A 152 -24.21 2.05 8.45
C ASP A 152 -22.74 2.43 8.16
N ARG A 153 -22.13 1.88 7.11
CA ARG A 153 -20.74 2.15 6.75
C ARG A 153 -20.58 3.58 6.22
N GLU A 154 -19.60 4.31 6.80
CA GLU A 154 -19.35 5.71 6.40
C GLU A 154 -18.88 5.81 4.94
N TRP A 155 -18.01 4.92 4.50
CA TRP A 155 -17.55 4.89 3.10
C TRP A 155 -18.70 4.69 2.11
N TRP A 156 -19.72 3.88 2.47
CA TRP A 156 -20.92 3.68 1.66
C TRP A 156 -21.73 4.97 1.55
N ARG A 157 -22.03 5.59 2.70
CA ARG A 157 -22.83 6.83 2.75
C ARG A 157 -22.17 8.01 2.03
N ARG A 158 -20.82 8.05 2.05
CA ARG A 158 -20.05 9.16 1.48
C ARG A 158 -19.76 8.98 0.01
N HIS A 159 -19.44 7.80 -0.44
CA HIS A 159 -18.90 7.55 -1.79
C HIS A 159 -19.66 6.51 -2.59
N GLY A 160 -20.65 5.84 -2.01
CA GLY A 160 -21.29 4.70 -2.64
C GLY A 160 -20.36 3.49 -2.77
N ALA A 161 -20.78 2.51 -3.55
CA ALA A 161 -20.05 1.28 -3.82
C ALA A 161 -19.85 1.05 -5.31
N ILE A 162 -18.88 0.21 -5.65
CA ILE A 162 -18.72 -0.34 -6.98
C ILE A 162 -19.41 -1.70 -7.05
N LEU A 163 -20.25 -1.87 -8.05
CA LEU A 163 -20.75 -3.16 -8.51
C LEU A 163 -19.94 -3.57 -9.72
N GLN A 164 -19.29 -4.73 -9.64
CA GLN A 164 -18.43 -5.23 -10.68
C GLN A 164 -18.76 -6.68 -10.98
N GLU A 165 -18.79 -7.10 -12.26
CA GLU A 165 -18.97 -8.50 -12.59
C GLU A 165 -17.85 -9.35 -11.96
N LEU A 166 -18.20 -10.55 -11.53
CA LEU A 166 -17.20 -11.51 -11.10
C LEU A 166 -16.54 -12.12 -12.34
N VAL A 167 -15.28 -11.75 -12.57
CA VAL A 167 -14.45 -12.50 -13.52
C VAL A 167 -14.22 -13.89 -12.96
N SER A 168 -14.41 -14.91 -13.78
CA SER A 168 -14.36 -16.32 -13.36
C SER A 168 -13.17 -16.59 -12.43
N PRO A 169 -13.38 -17.18 -11.25
CA PRO A 169 -12.36 -17.27 -10.22
C PRO A 169 -11.30 -18.30 -10.63
N VAL A 170 -10.20 -17.83 -11.17
CA VAL A 170 -9.00 -18.63 -11.49
C VAL A 170 -8.04 -18.77 -10.32
N GLN A 171 -8.47 -18.45 -9.10
CA GLN A 171 -7.72 -18.54 -7.86
C GLN A 171 -6.37 -17.79 -7.84
N TYR A 172 -6.06 -17.01 -8.86
CA TYR A 172 -4.88 -16.14 -8.89
C TYR A 172 -5.12 -14.88 -9.71
N ASP A 173 -4.36 -13.87 -9.40
CA ASP A 173 -4.17 -12.69 -10.24
C ASP A 173 -2.68 -12.48 -10.53
N LEU A 174 -2.40 -11.58 -11.44
CA LEU A 174 -1.06 -11.15 -11.76
C LEU A 174 -0.92 -9.67 -11.39
N ARG A 175 -0.09 -9.36 -10.39
CA ARG A 175 0.31 -7.98 -10.11
C ARG A 175 1.53 -7.62 -10.93
N VAL A 176 1.40 -6.60 -11.77
CA VAL A 176 2.48 -6.02 -12.55
C VAL A 176 2.79 -4.64 -11.98
N VAL A 177 4.01 -4.43 -11.52
CA VAL A 177 4.49 -3.11 -11.09
C VAL A 177 5.10 -2.41 -12.28
N VAL A 178 4.54 -1.26 -12.64
CA VAL A 178 4.94 -0.50 -13.82
C VAL A 178 5.46 0.87 -13.40
N ALA A 179 6.60 1.26 -13.96
CA ALA A 179 7.14 2.61 -13.88
C ALA A 179 7.39 3.13 -15.30
N GLY A 180 6.98 4.37 -15.58
CA GLY A 180 6.94 4.87 -16.94
C GLY A 180 6.05 3.98 -17.82
N ASN A 181 6.65 3.37 -18.83
CA ASN A 181 5.95 2.43 -19.73
C ASN A 181 6.50 1.00 -19.65
N ARG A 182 7.19 0.63 -18.58
CA ARG A 182 7.89 -0.66 -18.44
C ARG A 182 7.49 -1.38 -17.17
N ALA A 183 7.28 -2.69 -17.27
CA ALA A 183 7.18 -3.54 -16.10
C ALA A 183 8.55 -3.62 -15.41
N VAL A 184 8.59 -3.26 -14.14
CA VAL A 184 9.80 -3.29 -13.29
C VAL A 184 9.77 -4.41 -12.28
N ALA A 185 8.57 -4.93 -11.97
CA ALA A 185 8.36 -6.09 -11.12
C ALA A 185 7.03 -6.77 -11.49
N GLY A 186 6.86 -8.02 -11.09
CA GLY A 186 5.60 -8.72 -11.27
C GLY A 186 5.58 -10.05 -10.52
N ALA A 187 4.40 -10.46 -10.07
CA ALA A 187 4.22 -11.72 -9.38
C ALA A 187 2.78 -12.22 -9.53
N ARG A 188 2.62 -13.51 -9.50
CA ARG A 188 1.32 -14.15 -9.35
C ARG A 188 0.94 -14.16 -7.86
N ARG A 189 -0.27 -13.72 -7.54
CA ARG A 189 -0.84 -13.85 -6.20
C ARG A 189 -1.90 -14.94 -6.24
N ILE A 190 -1.74 -15.96 -5.40
CA ILE A 190 -2.62 -17.12 -5.36
C ILE A 190 -3.48 -17.02 -4.11
N ALA A 191 -4.79 -17.17 -4.27
CA ALA A 191 -5.75 -17.15 -3.17
C ALA A 191 -5.48 -18.28 -2.15
N ALA A 192 -5.77 -18.02 -0.89
CA ALA A 192 -5.74 -19.05 0.14
C ALA A 192 -6.80 -20.12 -0.12
N THR A 193 -6.60 -21.32 0.41
CA THR A 193 -7.57 -22.42 0.28
C THR A 193 -8.93 -22.01 0.87
N GLY A 194 -9.97 -22.07 0.05
CA GLY A 194 -11.33 -21.70 0.42
C GLY A 194 -11.63 -20.19 0.32
N GLU A 195 -10.64 -19.38 -0.04
CA GLU A 195 -10.80 -17.95 -0.33
C GLU A 195 -10.78 -17.76 -1.87
N TRP A 196 -11.58 -16.83 -2.36
CA TRP A 196 -11.62 -16.50 -3.79
C TRP A 196 -10.84 -15.22 -4.13
N ARG A 197 -10.60 -14.37 -3.12
CA ARG A 197 -9.81 -13.15 -3.25
C ARG A 197 -8.31 -13.48 -3.12
N THR A 198 -7.49 -12.87 -3.93
CA THR A 198 -6.05 -13.16 -4.03
C THR A 198 -5.19 -12.32 -3.07
N ASN A 199 -5.84 -11.48 -2.25
CA ASN A 199 -5.16 -10.55 -1.35
C ASN A 199 -4.26 -11.28 -0.35
N VAL A 200 -3.01 -10.84 -0.24
CA VAL A 200 -2.02 -11.42 0.68
C VAL A 200 -2.46 -11.28 2.15
N THR A 201 -3.16 -10.20 2.48
CA THR A 201 -3.74 -9.97 3.82
C THR A 201 -4.80 -10.99 4.20
N LEU A 202 -5.40 -11.67 3.24
CA LEU A 202 -6.38 -12.75 3.42
C LEU A 202 -5.73 -14.15 3.35
N GLY A 203 -4.41 -14.23 3.47
CA GLY A 203 -3.66 -15.48 3.41
C GLY A 203 -3.19 -15.88 2.02
N GLY A 204 -3.39 -15.04 1.01
CA GLY A 204 -2.86 -15.27 -0.34
C GLY A 204 -1.34 -15.35 -0.36
N THR A 205 -0.80 -16.13 -1.29
CA THR A 205 0.65 -16.33 -1.45
C THR A 205 1.18 -15.64 -2.70
N VAL A 206 2.38 -15.06 -2.59
CA VAL A 206 3.10 -14.44 -3.71
C VAL A 206 4.06 -15.47 -4.30
N VAL A 207 3.92 -15.72 -5.60
CA VAL A 207 4.79 -16.63 -6.34
C VAL A 207 5.45 -15.86 -7.47
N LYS A 208 6.78 -15.99 -7.58
CA LYS A 208 7.52 -15.41 -8.70
C LYS A 208 6.93 -15.89 -10.02
N ALA A 209 6.79 -14.97 -10.97
CA ALA A 209 6.27 -15.28 -12.29
C ALA A 209 7.08 -14.53 -13.34
N GLU A 210 7.29 -15.19 -14.48
CA GLU A 210 7.53 -14.46 -15.72
C GLU A 210 6.22 -13.81 -16.15
N LEU A 211 6.30 -12.64 -16.77
CA LEU A 211 5.09 -12.00 -17.27
C LEU A 211 4.58 -12.77 -18.50
N PRO A 212 3.34 -13.25 -18.48
CA PRO A 212 2.76 -13.90 -19.64
C PRO A 212 2.66 -12.95 -20.82
N PRO A 213 2.60 -13.49 -22.07
CA PRO A 213 2.41 -12.67 -23.26
C PRO A 213 1.22 -11.71 -23.13
N GLY A 214 1.43 -10.47 -23.52
CA GLY A 214 0.40 -9.41 -23.50
C GLY A 214 0.16 -8.76 -22.13
N ALA A 215 0.60 -9.36 -21.00
CA ALA A 215 0.35 -8.82 -19.68
C ALA A 215 1.09 -7.49 -19.45
N GLU A 216 2.35 -7.40 -19.84
CA GLU A 216 3.13 -6.16 -19.73
C GLU A 216 2.53 -5.03 -20.58
N GLU A 217 2.19 -5.33 -21.85
CA GLU A 217 1.61 -4.33 -22.75
C GLU A 217 0.25 -3.85 -22.23
N LEU A 218 -0.60 -4.75 -21.74
CA LEU A 218 -1.89 -4.37 -21.17
C LEU A 218 -1.72 -3.49 -19.93
N ALA A 219 -0.80 -3.85 -19.04
CA ALA A 219 -0.49 -3.05 -17.85
C ALA A 219 0.03 -1.66 -18.24
N ALA A 220 0.94 -1.56 -19.21
CA ALA A 220 1.45 -0.29 -19.71
C ALA A 220 0.36 0.57 -20.38
N ARG A 221 -0.58 -0.05 -21.11
CA ARG A 221 -1.74 0.64 -21.69
C ARG A 221 -2.64 1.20 -20.58
N ALA A 222 -2.93 0.42 -19.54
CA ALA A 222 -3.73 0.87 -18.41
C ALA A 222 -3.08 2.06 -17.69
N MET A 223 -1.76 2.03 -17.48
CA MET A 223 -1.00 3.15 -16.91
C MET A 223 -1.15 4.42 -17.74
N ARG A 224 -1.04 4.32 -19.08
CA ARG A 224 -1.22 5.46 -19.99
C ARG A 224 -2.65 6.00 -19.96
N ALA A 225 -3.66 5.14 -19.93
CA ALA A 225 -5.07 5.54 -19.86
C ALA A 225 -5.37 6.32 -18.58
N VAL A 226 -4.84 5.85 -17.46
CA VAL A 226 -4.98 6.53 -16.16
C VAL A 226 -4.05 7.75 -16.06
N GLY A 227 -2.94 7.77 -16.78
CA GLY A 227 -1.98 8.88 -16.78
C GLY A 227 -1.05 8.88 -15.58
N VAL A 228 -0.81 7.72 -14.97
CA VAL A 228 0.03 7.55 -13.79
C VAL A 228 1.44 7.10 -14.18
N ASP A 229 2.46 7.58 -13.46
CA ASP A 229 3.87 7.31 -13.79
C ASP A 229 4.40 6.04 -13.12
N PHE A 230 3.92 5.71 -11.91
CA PHE A 230 4.37 4.58 -11.12
C PHE A 230 3.22 4.01 -10.31
N ALA A 231 2.82 2.77 -10.62
CA ALA A 231 1.73 2.07 -9.94
C ALA A 231 1.84 0.55 -10.10
N GLY A 232 1.03 -0.19 -9.34
CA GLY A 232 0.72 -1.60 -9.59
C GLY A 232 -0.54 -1.74 -10.44
N VAL A 233 -0.54 -2.68 -11.37
CA VAL A 233 -1.69 -3.07 -12.17
C VAL A 233 -2.02 -4.52 -11.85
N ASP A 234 -3.24 -4.77 -11.39
CA ASP A 234 -3.73 -6.10 -11.09
C ASP A 234 -4.52 -6.63 -12.29
N LEU A 235 -4.07 -7.75 -12.84
CA LEU A 235 -4.64 -8.40 -14.01
C LEU A 235 -5.29 -9.73 -13.65
N LEU A 236 -6.47 -9.97 -14.19
CA LEU A 236 -7.14 -11.28 -14.10
C LEU A 236 -7.08 -11.99 -15.43
N PRO A 237 -6.79 -13.31 -15.46
CA PRO A 237 -6.86 -14.11 -16.67
C PRO A 237 -8.31 -14.42 -17.01
N THR A 238 -8.61 -14.43 -18.31
CA THR A 238 -9.86 -14.86 -18.91
C THR A 238 -9.59 -15.78 -20.09
N ASP A 239 -10.62 -16.40 -20.62
CA ASP A 239 -10.50 -17.25 -21.84
C ASP A 239 -10.06 -16.43 -23.08
N GLN A 240 -10.25 -15.12 -23.05
CA GLN A 240 -9.88 -14.19 -24.13
C GLN A 240 -8.55 -13.45 -23.89
N GLY A 241 -7.84 -13.77 -22.82
CA GLY A 241 -6.60 -13.11 -22.42
C GLY A 241 -6.69 -12.48 -21.03
N TRP A 242 -6.14 -11.28 -20.88
CA TRP A 242 -6.08 -10.58 -19.60
C TRP A 242 -7.07 -9.41 -19.56
N VAL A 243 -7.64 -9.16 -18.38
CA VAL A 243 -8.41 -7.94 -18.09
C VAL A 243 -7.77 -7.19 -16.91
N VAL A 244 -7.88 -5.86 -16.91
CA VAL A 244 -7.39 -5.02 -15.82
C VAL A 244 -8.43 -4.98 -14.71
N LEU A 245 -8.11 -5.48 -13.54
CA LEU A 245 -9.01 -5.44 -12.37
C LEU A 245 -8.97 -4.09 -11.68
N GLU A 246 -7.78 -3.59 -11.38
CA GLU A 246 -7.55 -2.32 -10.68
C GLU A 246 -6.11 -1.83 -10.85
N LEU A 247 -5.89 -0.54 -10.55
CA LEU A 247 -4.58 0.06 -10.39
C LEU A 247 -4.37 0.44 -8.92
N ASN A 248 -3.10 0.50 -8.49
CA ASN A 248 -2.69 0.83 -7.13
C ASN A 248 -1.54 1.83 -7.16
N GLY A 249 -1.79 3.11 -6.85
CA GLY A 249 -0.79 4.18 -6.90
C GLY A 249 0.26 4.09 -5.79
N ALA A 250 -0.07 3.47 -4.67
CA ALA A 250 0.85 3.17 -3.56
C ALA A 250 1.14 1.67 -3.45
N VAL A 251 1.38 1.01 -4.61
CA VAL A 251 1.53 -0.44 -4.71
C VAL A 251 2.55 -1.02 -3.74
N ASP A 252 2.16 -2.07 -3.02
CA ASP A 252 3.05 -2.88 -2.20
C ASP A 252 3.68 -4.01 -3.02
N PHE A 253 5.01 -4.12 -2.93
CA PHE A 253 5.81 -5.19 -3.52
C PHE A 253 7.15 -5.34 -2.77
N ASP A 254 7.83 -6.47 -2.98
CA ASP A 254 9.17 -6.73 -2.46
C ASP A 254 9.97 -7.57 -3.46
N THR A 255 11.12 -8.10 -3.05
CA THR A 255 12.01 -8.89 -3.91
C THR A 255 11.37 -10.18 -4.47
N ARG A 256 10.25 -10.64 -3.90
CA ARG A 256 9.48 -11.77 -4.45
C ARG A 256 8.82 -11.43 -5.78
N TYR A 257 8.64 -10.13 -6.07
CA TYR A 257 8.11 -9.61 -7.33
C TYR A 257 9.20 -9.39 -8.40
N ALA A 258 10.48 -9.63 -8.08
CA ALA A 258 11.55 -9.42 -9.04
C ALA A 258 11.37 -10.31 -10.28
N LEU A 259 11.35 -9.67 -11.46
CA LEU A 259 11.35 -10.36 -12.74
C LEU A 259 12.75 -10.95 -13.04
N PRO A 260 12.86 -11.97 -13.91
CA PRO A 260 14.16 -12.55 -14.23
C PRO A 260 15.17 -11.49 -14.70
N GLY A 261 16.30 -11.40 -14.00
CA GLY A 261 17.39 -10.46 -14.33
C GLY A 261 17.09 -8.98 -14.03
N ILE A 262 15.96 -8.65 -13.40
CA ILE A 262 15.58 -7.28 -13.07
C ILE A 262 15.55 -7.09 -11.55
N ASP A 263 16.39 -6.19 -11.05
CA ASP A 263 16.20 -5.63 -9.72
C ASP A 263 15.16 -4.52 -9.81
N PRO A 264 14.00 -4.65 -9.12
CA PRO A 264 12.90 -3.70 -9.27
C PRO A 264 13.27 -2.28 -8.85
N TYR A 265 14.10 -2.10 -7.85
CA TYR A 265 14.35 -0.79 -7.28
C TYR A 265 15.16 0.15 -8.20
N PRO A 266 16.33 -0.25 -8.76
CA PRO A 266 17.00 0.57 -9.76
C PRO A 266 16.22 0.62 -11.08
N ALA A 267 15.44 -0.41 -11.43
CA ALA A 267 14.62 -0.40 -12.63
C ALA A 267 13.54 0.69 -12.61
N ILE A 268 12.95 0.99 -11.42
CA ILE A 268 12.01 2.10 -11.25
C ILE A 268 12.69 3.43 -11.62
N LEU A 269 13.88 3.70 -11.10
CA LEU A 269 14.62 4.94 -11.40
C LEU A 269 14.86 5.08 -12.90
N ALA A 270 15.39 4.04 -13.52
CA ALA A 270 15.67 4.04 -14.97
C ALA A 270 14.40 4.27 -15.80
N ALA A 271 13.30 3.62 -15.44
CA ALA A 271 12.01 3.75 -16.13
C ALA A 271 11.38 5.14 -15.97
N LEU A 272 11.61 5.80 -14.83
CA LEU A 272 11.16 7.18 -14.57
C LEU A 272 12.13 8.25 -15.10
N GLY A 273 13.23 7.84 -15.77
CA GLY A 273 14.23 8.77 -16.29
C GLY A 273 15.02 9.49 -15.19
N ILE A 274 15.23 8.83 -14.06
CA ILE A 274 16.03 9.35 -12.95
C ILE A 274 17.41 8.74 -13.02
N SER A 275 18.43 9.60 -13.21
CA SER A 275 19.82 9.16 -13.33
C SER A 275 20.40 8.76 -11.99
N VAL A 276 21.09 7.62 -11.96
CA VAL A 276 21.91 7.19 -10.82
C VAL A 276 23.33 7.74 -11.02
N PRO A 277 23.96 8.36 -10.00
CA PRO A 277 25.34 8.84 -10.11
C PRO A 277 26.29 7.73 -10.53
N ASP A 278 27.24 8.04 -11.41
CA ASP A 278 28.29 7.07 -11.77
C ASP A 278 29.12 6.75 -10.52
N LYS A 279 29.33 5.46 -10.22
CA LYS A 279 30.10 4.99 -9.04
C LYS A 279 31.53 5.57 -8.96
N ARG A 280 32.00 6.23 -10.01
CA ARG A 280 33.33 6.88 -10.03
C ARG A 280 33.37 8.22 -9.28
N GLU A 281 32.24 8.82 -8.94
CA GLU A 281 32.12 10.06 -8.16
C GLU A 281 31.72 9.85 -6.71
N VAL A 282 31.61 8.61 -6.24
CA VAL A 282 31.32 8.33 -4.84
C VAL A 282 32.55 8.76 -4.01
N ILE A 283 32.46 9.93 -3.41
CA ILE A 283 33.33 10.41 -2.35
C ILE A 283 33.46 9.29 -1.31
N GLU A 284 34.72 8.98 -0.93
CA GLU A 284 35.01 7.99 0.11
C GLU A 284 34.05 8.13 1.31
N PRO A 285 33.72 7.02 1.98
CA PRO A 285 32.84 7.06 3.16
C PRO A 285 33.61 7.69 4.34
N GLY A 286 33.83 8.97 4.26
CA GLY A 286 34.46 9.80 5.26
C GLY A 286 33.49 10.84 5.80
N LYS A 287 32.98 10.57 7.00
CA LYS A 287 32.11 11.42 7.80
C LYS A 287 30.69 11.60 7.28
N LEU A 288 29.86 10.66 7.61
CA LEU A 288 28.43 10.89 7.81
C LEU A 288 28.29 11.99 8.88
N VAL A 289 28.11 13.23 8.47
CA VAL A 289 27.61 14.28 9.38
C VAL A 289 26.12 14.01 9.53
N LEU A 290 25.78 13.25 10.54
CA LEU A 290 24.42 13.09 11.01
C LEU A 290 23.95 14.43 11.59
N THR A 291 23.39 15.28 10.74
CA THR A 291 22.54 16.38 11.19
C THR A 291 21.13 15.80 11.37
N ASN A 292 20.77 15.65 12.61
CA ASN A 292 19.60 15.03 13.21
C ASN A 292 19.70 13.52 13.45
N LYS A 293 20.09 13.21 14.68
CA LYS A 293 19.94 11.92 15.33
C LYS A 293 18.47 11.54 15.40
N ARG A 294 17.99 10.78 14.42
CA ARG A 294 16.92 9.82 14.61
C ARG A 294 17.40 8.51 14.01
N GLU A 295 18.03 7.73 14.87
CA GLU A 295 18.40 6.34 14.59
C GLU A 295 17.16 5.56 14.15
N VAL A 296 17.31 4.72 13.13
CA VAL A 296 16.38 3.61 12.86
C VAL A 296 16.40 2.76 14.12
N VAL A 297 15.39 2.93 14.94
CA VAL A 297 15.27 2.21 16.21
C VAL A 297 14.91 0.78 15.86
N MET A 298 15.90 -0.12 15.96
CA MET A 298 15.56 -1.53 16.23
C MET A 298 14.65 -1.53 17.45
N THR A 299 13.54 -2.27 17.40
CA THR A 299 12.58 -2.36 18.52
C THR A 299 13.26 -3.04 19.70
N LYS A 300 14.08 -2.29 20.39
CA LYS A 300 14.69 -2.70 21.65
C LYS A 300 13.74 -2.28 22.76
N THR A 301 13.57 -3.13 23.77
CA THR A 301 12.94 -2.71 25.02
C THR A 301 13.64 -1.44 25.52
N ALA A 302 12.98 -0.63 26.34
CA ALA A 302 13.58 0.51 27.02
C ALA A 302 14.91 0.20 27.72
N GLN A 303 15.26 -1.10 27.84
CA GLN A 303 16.50 -1.63 28.43
C GLN A 303 17.49 -2.15 27.37
N GLY A 304 17.25 -1.91 26.06
CA GLY A 304 18.18 -2.30 24.98
C GLY A 304 18.17 -3.79 24.61
N LYS A 305 17.22 -4.59 25.10
CA LYS A 305 17.10 -6.02 24.81
C LYS A 305 16.03 -6.27 23.73
N PRO A 306 16.14 -7.37 22.92
CA PRO A 306 15.10 -7.73 21.95
C PRO A 306 13.73 -7.92 22.62
N ALA A 307 12.66 -7.52 21.93
CA ALA A 307 11.28 -7.77 22.35
C ALA A 307 10.97 -9.28 22.35
N ARG A 308 10.08 -9.72 23.23
CA ARG A 308 9.65 -11.14 23.33
C ARG A 308 8.18 -11.24 23.76
N ALA A 309 7.61 -12.42 23.59
CA ALA A 309 6.27 -12.71 24.12
C ALA A 309 6.22 -12.43 25.64
N GLY A 310 5.13 -11.77 26.06
CA GLY A 310 4.91 -11.31 27.43
C GLY A 310 5.46 -9.91 27.74
N ASP A 311 6.20 -9.26 26.82
CA ASP A 311 6.52 -7.84 26.93
C ASP A 311 5.28 -7.00 26.53
N GLU A 312 5.21 -5.73 26.99
CA GLU A 312 4.14 -4.80 26.69
C GLU A 312 4.57 -3.78 25.65
N VAL A 313 3.72 -3.52 24.69
CA VAL A 313 3.85 -2.37 23.77
C VAL A 313 3.00 -1.23 24.31
N VAL A 314 3.58 -0.06 24.48
CA VAL A 314 2.89 1.18 24.82
C VAL A 314 3.02 2.12 23.65
N ILE A 315 1.91 2.57 23.09
CA ILE A 315 1.85 3.57 22.04
C ILE A 315 1.50 4.90 22.68
N THR A 316 2.38 5.87 22.55
CA THR A 316 2.09 7.24 22.95
C THR A 316 1.41 7.95 21.80
N GLY A 317 0.16 8.39 21.97
CA GLY A 317 -0.61 9.07 20.92
C GLY A 317 0.11 10.29 20.34
N HIS A 318 -0.15 10.57 19.06
CA HIS A 318 0.48 11.67 18.31
C HIS A 318 -0.13 13.06 18.58
N SER A 319 -1.24 13.14 19.32
CA SER A 319 -1.95 14.39 19.61
C SER A 319 -2.01 14.69 21.11
N VAL A 320 -1.97 15.97 21.46
CA VAL A 320 -2.16 16.41 22.86
C VAL A 320 -3.57 16.06 23.29
N GLY A 321 -3.70 15.06 24.18
CA GLY A 321 -4.98 14.54 24.69
C GLY A 321 -5.27 13.07 24.38
N ASP A 322 -4.50 12.44 23.51
CA ASP A 322 -4.65 11.00 23.26
C ASP A 322 -4.16 10.18 24.47
N SER A 323 -5.01 9.28 24.96
CA SER A 323 -4.59 8.34 26.01
C SER A 323 -3.65 7.28 25.40
N PRO A 324 -2.53 6.96 26.08
CA PRO A 324 -1.65 5.89 25.62
C PRO A 324 -2.43 4.57 25.51
N ARG A 325 -2.18 3.84 24.44
CA ARG A 325 -2.74 2.49 24.25
C ARG A 325 -1.69 1.45 24.60
N THR A 326 -2.08 0.40 25.30
CA THR A 326 -1.18 -0.69 25.71
C THR A 326 -1.66 -2.02 25.13
N ALA A 327 -0.72 -2.85 24.72
CA ALA A 327 -0.99 -4.21 24.28
C ALA A 327 0.11 -5.17 24.77
N VAL A 328 -0.25 -6.42 25.03
CA VAL A 328 0.70 -7.48 25.38
C VAL A 328 1.16 -8.20 24.13
N ILE A 329 2.46 -8.33 23.95
CA ILE A 329 3.06 -9.11 22.86
C ILE A 329 2.79 -10.60 23.12
N LEU A 330 2.04 -11.24 22.23
CA LEU A 330 1.80 -12.67 22.23
C LEU A 330 2.89 -13.43 21.50
N GLU A 331 3.41 -12.85 20.42
CA GLU A 331 4.40 -13.46 19.55
C GLU A 331 5.18 -12.37 18.80
N VAL A 332 6.49 -12.58 18.64
CA VAL A 332 7.36 -11.76 17.80
C VAL A 332 7.51 -12.44 16.45
N LEU A 333 7.18 -11.75 15.39
CA LEU A 333 7.17 -12.23 14.00
C LEU A 333 8.18 -11.43 13.17
N GLY A 334 8.84 -12.07 12.20
CA GLY A 334 9.82 -11.44 11.31
C GLY A 334 11.25 -11.54 11.82
N ASP A 335 12.20 -11.02 10.99
CA ASP A 335 13.63 -11.05 11.28
C ASP A 335 14.05 -9.91 12.21
N PRO A 336 15.20 -10.02 12.91
CA PRO A 336 15.73 -8.96 13.76
C PRO A 336 15.90 -7.63 13.00
N GLY A 337 15.27 -6.56 13.53
CA GLY A 337 15.22 -5.24 12.89
C GLY A 337 14.01 -5.05 11.96
N HIS A 338 13.17 -6.07 11.78
CA HIS A 338 11.93 -6.04 11.01
C HIS A 338 10.81 -6.76 11.76
N GLU A 339 10.86 -6.69 13.09
CA GLU A 339 9.90 -7.36 13.94
C GLU A 339 8.51 -6.74 13.78
N ARG A 340 7.52 -7.59 13.79
CA ARG A 340 6.11 -7.28 13.98
C ARG A 340 5.62 -8.13 15.14
N PHE A 341 4.61 -7.65 15.83
CA PHE A 341 4.13 -8.32 17.02
C PHE A 341 2.69 -8.77 16.83
N ARG A 342 2.38 -10.03 17.10
CA ARG A 342 1.00 -10.40 17.40
C ARG A 342 0.73 -9.93 18.81
N VAL A 343 -0.20 -9.02 18.96
CA VAL A 343 -0.49 -8.37 20.25
C VAL A 343 -1.94 -8.58 20.65
N ARG A 344 -2.19 -8.56 21.96
CA ARG A 344 -3.53 -8.47 22.54
C ARG A 344 -3.67 -7.12 23.23
N TRP A 345 -4.65 -6.35 22.77
CA TRP A 345 -4.96 -5.02 23.28
C TRP A 345 -5.72 -5.10 24.61
N GLU A 346 -5.85 -3.97 25.32
CA GLU A 346 -6.54 -3.87 26.61
C GLU A 346 -8.02 -4.27 26.51
N ASP A 347 -8.66 -4.07 25.35
CA ASP A 347 -10.04 -4.47 25.07
C ASP A 347 -10.19 -5.97 24.74
N GLY A 348 -9.07 -6.73 24.74
CA GLY A 348 -9.01 -8.17 24.51
C GLY A 348 -8.91 -8.60 23.05
N HIS A 349 -9.03 -7.69 22.06
CA HIS A 349 -8.83 -8.07 20.67
C HIS A 349 -7.36 -8.33 20.34
N GLU A 350 -7.10 -9.19 19.36
CA GLU A 350 -5.75 -9.52 18.88
C GLU A 350 -5.55 -8.94 17.48
N SER A 351 -4.36 -8.39 17.23
CA SER A 351 -3.96 -7.91 15.90
C SER A 351 -2.46 -8.08 15.67
N ILE A 352 -2.04 -7.92 14.41
CA ILE A 352 -0.62 -7.77 14.08
C ILE A 352 -0.27 -6.29 14.16
N PHE A 353 0.64 -5.97 15.04
CA PHE A 353 1.14 -4.62 15.27
C PHE A 353 2.54 -4.46 14.67
N PHE A 354 2.73 -3.38 13.94
CA PHE A 354 4.02 -2.96 13.38
C PHE A 354 4.53 -1.81 14.23
N PRO A 355 5.59 -2.01 15.04
CA PRO A 355 6.09 -0.97 15.91
C PRO A 355 6.65 0.20 15.12
N GLY A 356 6.11 1.40 15.36
CA GLY A 356 6.61 2.68 14.87
C GLY A 356 7.49 3.39 15.91
N GLU A 357 7.92 4.61 15.61
CA GLU A 357 8.73 5.44 16.53
C GLU A 357 7.97 5.82 17.82
N ASP A 358 6.65 5.78 17.79
CA ASP A 358 5.73 6.05 18.90
C ASP A 358 5.50 4.84 19.83
N ALA A 359 6.03 3.67 19.44
CA ALA A 359 5.87 2.44 20.17
C ALA A 359 7.08 2.15 21.06
N VAL A 360 6.83 2.05 22.35
CA VAL A 360 7.86 1.66 23.34
C VAL A 360 7.54 0.27 23.87
N VAL A 361 8.49 -0.66 23.74
CA VAL A 361 8.35 -2.00 24.32
C VAL A 361 8.88 -1.97 25.77
N ARG A 362 8.05 -2.36 26.71
CA ARG A 362 8.38 -2.45 28.13
C ARG A 362 8.33 -3.88 28.61
N ARG A 363 9.26 -4.24 29.48
CA ARG A 363 9.24 -5.54 30.15
C ARG A 363 8.51 -5.43 31.48
N PRO A 364 7.40 -6.16 31.71
CA PRO A 364 6.68 -6.08 32.96
C PRO A 364 7.58 -6.51 34.12
N THR A 365 7.63 -5.68 35.15
CA THR A 365 8.37 -5.99 36.40
C THR A 365 7.58 -7.07 37.12
N ARG A 366 8.12 -8.26 37.32
CA ARG A 366 7.49 -9.29 38.14
C ARG A 366 7.30 -8.75 39.57
N VAL A 367 6.08 -8.43 39.93
CA VAL A 367 5.71 -8.22 41.34
C VAL A 367 5.91 -9.56 42.05
N ARG A 368 6.93 -9.67 42.90
CA ARG A 368 7.08 -10.79 43.80
C ARG A 368 5.85 -10.86 44.69
N ALA A 369 5.00 -11.86 44.51
CA ALA A 369 3.97 -12.19 45.48
C ALA A 369 4.63 -12.38 46.84
N LYS A 370 4.27 -11.56 47.82
CA LYS A 370 4.62 -11.79 49.21
C LYS A 370 3.93 -13.09 49.64
N SER A 371 4.71 -14.10 50.01
CA SER A 371 4.21 -15.30 50.68
C SER A 371 3.49 -14.87 51.94
N PRO A 372 2.31 -15.40 52.25
CA PRO A 372 1.71 -15.16 53.54
C PRO A 372 2.59 -15.84 54.61
N SER A 373 3.03 -15.02 55.56
CA SER A 373 3.70 -15.50 56.79
C SER A 373 2.71 -16.31 57.59
N ALA A 374 3.14 -17.51 58.00
CA ALA A 374 2.48 -18.42 58.94
C ALA A 374 2.30 -17.80 60.33
#